data_b92e74530dc128ee264d102990533ce5
#
_entry.id   b92e74530dc128ee264d102990533ce5
#
_cell.length_a   1.000
_cell.length_b   1.000
_cell.length_c   1.000
_cell.angle_alpha   90.00
_cell.angle_beta   90.00
_cell.angle_gamma   90.00
#
_symmetry.space_group_name_H-M   'P 1'
#
loop_
_entity.id
_entity.type
_entity.pdbx_description
1 polymer ?
#
loop_
_entity_poly.entity_id
_entity_poly.type
_entity_poly.pdbx_seq_one_letter_code
_entity_poly.pdbx_strand_id
1 'polypeptide(L)'
;PTLLSRISHEELEALFKGYGWTPHFVEGDDPAPMHQQMAATLDRCLADIRTIQQEARAGGRATRGRWPMIVLRTPKGWTGPETVDGNKVEGSWRSHQVPLSGVHDNPAHLKQLEDWLRSYEPEKLFDASGRLVPDLKALAPTGNRRMSANPHANGGLLRRELRMPDFRDYALDVPKPAQTSAMNTQPLGVLLRDVMRKNMDNFRVFGPDENTSNKLDAIYEVSKKLWLADYLPEDAQGGELDADGRVLEMLSEHTLEGWYEGYVLSGRHGFLATYEAFVHVIDSMYNQHAKWLSICEEIPWRAPISSINLLITSTVWRQDHNGFTHQDPGFLDVVVNKNPEVTRIY
;
A
#
# COMPACT_ATOMS: atom_id res chain seq x y z
N PRO A 1 -1.84 22.65 8.70
CA PRO A 1 -3.10 22.04 9.12
C PRO A 1 -3.74 21.29 7.97
N THR A 2 -4.20 20.07 8.25
CA THR A 2 -4.90 19.25 7.28
C THR A 2 -6.34 19.75 7.07
N LEU A 3 -6.95 19.42 5.95
CA LEU A 3 -8.36 19.72 5.71
C LEU A 3 -9.25 19.13 6.82
N LEU A 4 -8.95 17.90 7.26
CA LEU A 4 -9.71 17.21 8.31
C LEU A 4 -9.67 17.95 9.66
N SER A 5 -8.63 18.72 9.97
CA SER A 5 -8.57 19.52 11.19
C SER A 5 -9.54 20.72 11.21
N ARG A 6 -10.19 21.01 10.09
CA ARG A 6 -11.21 22.08 9.93
C ARG A 6 -12.62 21.57 10.02
N ILE A 7 -12.81 20.26 10.07
CA ILE A 7 -14.10 19.59 10.16
C ILE A 7 -14.45 19.42 11.65
N SER A 8 -15.71 19.60 12.03
CA SER A 8 -16.15 19.38 13.41
C SER A 8 -16.00 17.91 13.81
N HIS A 9 -16.02 17.64 15.13
CA HIS A 9 -15.93 16.27 15.63
C HIS A 9 -17.11 15.42 15.10
N GLU A 10 -18.33 15.96 15.14
CA GLU A 10 -19.55 15.28 14.71
C GLU A 10 -19.54 14.96 13.21
N GLU A 11 -19.09 15.92 12.39
CA GLU A 11 -18.97 15.71 10.95
C GLU A 11 -17.90 14.66 10.62
N LEU A 12 -16.77 14.70 11.31
CA LEU A 12 -15.67 13.75 11.11
C LEU A 12 -16.09 12.33 11.54
N GLU A 13 -16.81 12.22 12.64
CA GLU A 13 -17.38 10.95 13.09
C GLU A 13 -18.38 10.40 12.06
N ALA A 14 -19.29 11.24 11.56
CA ALA A 14 -20.26 10.85 10.54
C ALA A 14 -19.58 10.42 9.23
N LEU A 15 -18.54 11.13 8.80
CA LEU A 15 -17.75 10.81 7.62
C LEU A 15 -17.13 9.39 7.71
N PHE A 16 -16.43 9.11 8.78
CA PHE A 16 -15.80 7.80 8.94
C PHE A 16 -16.79 6.66 9.17
N LYS A 17 -17.89 6.92 9.86
CA LYS A 17 -19.01 5.96 9.98
C LYS A 17 -19.63 5.66 8.61
N GLY A 18 -19.78 6.67 7.75
CA GLY A 18 -20.26 6.52 6.37
C GLY A 18 -19.33 5.64 5.52
N TYR A 19 -18.04 5.72 5.75
CA TYR A 19 -17.05 4.83 5.10
C TYR A 19 -16.99 3.42 5.70
N GLY A 20 -17.75 3.13 6.74
CA GLY A 20 -17.83 1.80 7.35
C GLY A 20 -16.81 1.57 8.46
N TRP A 21 -16.23 2.62 9.05
CA TRP A 21 -15.35 2.55 10.20
C TRP A 21 -16.07 2.80 11.52
N THR A 22 -15.47 2.38 12.63
CA THR A 22 -15.84 2.80 13.99
C THR A 22 -14.75 3.74 14.51
N PRO A 23 -14.92 5.07 14.38
CA PRO A 23 -13.89 6.03 14.79
C PRO A 23 -13.84 6.15 16.32
N HIS A 24 -12.63 6.14 16.87
CA HIS A 24 -12.30 6.45 18.25
C HIS A 24 -11.38 7.66 18.28
N PHE A 25 -11.74 8.70 19.03
CA PHE A 25 -10.96 9.93 19.07
C PHE A 25 -10.02 9.93 20.29
N VAL A 26 -8.78 10.32 20.04
CA VAL A 26 -7.75 10.61 21.04
C VAL A 26 -7.30 12.03 20.78
N GLU A 27 -7.65 12.97 21.69
CA GLU A 27 -7.50 14.40 21.46
C GLU A 27 -6.90 15.08 22.66
N GLY A 28 -5.96 16.00 22.43
CA GLY A 28 -5.33 16.84 23.46
C GLY A 28 -3.92 17.25 23.12
N ASP A 29 -3.26 17.86 24.11
CA ASP A 29 -1.92 18.42 24.04
C ASP A 29 -1.05 18.09 25.26
N ASP A 30 -1.62 17.55 26.34
CA ASP A 30 -0.86 17.08 27.49
C ASP A 30 -0.40 15.62 27.27
N PRO A 31 0.92 15.34 27.24
CA PRO A 31 1.46 14.01 26.96
C PRO A 31 0.92 12.90 27.89
N ALA A 32 0.84 13.13 29.19
CA ALA A 32 0.48 12.08 30.13
C ALA A 32 -0.99 11.62 29.98
N PRO A 33 -2.00 12.50 29.96
CA PRO A 33 -3.38 12.13 29.62
C PRO A 33 -3.51 11.55 28.23
N MET A 34 -2.79 12.06 27.21
CA MET A 34 -2.84 11.56 25.85
C MET A 34 -2.34 10.11 25.77
N HIS A 35 -1.28 9.77 26.46
CA HIS A 35 -0.79 8.39 26.53
C HIS A 35 -1.82 7.45 27.17
N GLN A 36 -2.48 7.89 28.24
CA GLN A 36 -3.53 7.07 28.88
C GLN A 36 -4.76 6.89 27.98
N GLN A 37 -5.21 7.96 27.32
CA GLN A 37 -6.29 7.86 26.32
C GLN A 37 -5.95 6.92 25.19
N MET A 38 -4.71 7.03 24.64
CA MET A 38 -4.26 6.15 23.56
C MET A 38 -4.21 4.69 24.01
N ALA A 39 -3.66 4.40 25.19
CA ALA A 39 -3.60 3.04 25.73
C ALA A 39 -5.01 2.43 25.88
N ALA A 40 -5.92 3.16 26.52
CA ALA A 40 -7.31 2.71 26.68
C ALA A 40 -8.02 2.51 25.32
N THR A 41 -7.73 3.38 24.34
CA THR A 41 -8.31 3.28 22.99
C THR A 41 -7.75 2.09 22.22
N LEU A 42 -6.46 1.81 22.35
CA LEU A 42 -5.83 0.62 21.75
C LEU A 42 -6.42 -0.67 22.31
N ASP A 43 -6.63 -0.76 23.64
CA ASP A 43 -7.26 -1.91 24.27
C ASP A 43 -8.68 -2.14 23.73
N ARG A 44 -9.46 -1.06 23.58
CA ARG A 44 -10.80 -1.12 22.98
C ARG A 44 -10.76 -1.59 21.53
N CYS A 45 -9.89 -1.00 20.70
CA CYS A 45 -9.73 -1.40 19.31
C CYS A 45 -9.34 -2.88 19.17
N LEU A 46 -8.45 -3.37 20.04
CA LEU A 46 -8.06 -4.78 20.04
C LEU A 46 -9.23 -5.71 20.44
N ALA A 47 -10.08 -5.29 21.39
CA ALA A 47 -11.27 -6.04 21.77
C ALA A 47 -12.27 -6.10 20.60
N ASP A 48 -12.54 -4.97 19.95
CA ASP A 48 -13.43 -4.89 18.78
C ASP A 48 -12.92 -5.78 17.63
N ILE A 49 -11.63 -5.71 17.31
CA ILE A 49 -11.00 -6.57 16.28
C ILE A 49 -11.20 -8.05 16.61
N ARG A 50 -10.97 -8.45 17.86
CA ARG A 50 -11.15 -9.84 18.29
C ARG A 50 -12.60 -10.29 18.16
N THR A 51 -13.57 -9.45 18.51
CA THR A 51 -15.00 -9.72 18.36
C THR A 51 -15.34 -9.95 16.89
N ILE A 52 -14.96 -9.04 16.00
CA ILE A 52 -15.19 -9.16 14.54
C ILE A 52 -14.59 -10.48 14.01
N GLN A 53 -13.36 -10.81 14.40
CA GLN A 53 -12.69 -12.04 13.98
C GLN A 53 -13.40 -13.30 14.51
N GLN A 54 -13.87 -13.27 15.74
CA GLN A 54 -14.60 -14.40 16.35
C GLN A 54 -15.94 -14.63 15.67
N GLU A 55 -16.70 -13.57 15.44
CA GLU A 55 -17.99 -13.63 14.75
C GLU A 55 -17.83 -14.18 13.32
N ALA A 56 -16.86 -13.68 12.56
CA ALA A 56 -16.58 -14.17 11.21
C ALA A 56 -16.24 -15.65 11.20
N ARG A 57 -15.41 -16.11 12.13
CA ARG A 57 -15.01 -17.53 12.23
C ARG A 57 -16.16 -18.43 12.70
N ALA A 58 -17.01 -17.96 13.62
CA ALA A 58 -18.16 -18.73 14.12
C ALA A 58 -19.26 -18.82 13.08
N GLY A 59 -19.51 -17.78 12.32
CA GLY A 59 -20.57 -17.73 11.30
C GLY A 59 -20.26 -18.48 10.00
N GLY A 60 -19.02 -18.95 9.81
CA GLY A 60 -18.58 -19.63 8.58
C GLY A 60 -18.63 -18.76 7.31
N ARG A 61 -19.02 -17.50 7.43
CA ARG A 61 -19.07 -16.50 6.37
C ARG A 61 -18.51 -15.17 6.88
N ALA A 62 -17.62 -14.57 6.13
CA ALA A 62 -17.16 -13.22 6.40
C ALA A 62 -18.32 -12.22 6.15
N THR A 63 -18.71 -11.49 7.17
CA THR A 63 -19.57 -10.33 7.04
C THR A 63 -18.72 -9.07 7.03
N ARG A 64 -19.20 -7.99 6.41
CA ARG A 64 -18.52 -6.71 6.44
C ARG A 64 -18.51 -6.17 7.88
N GLY A 65 -17.39 -6.39 8.58
CA GLY A 65 -17.15 -5.83 9.90
C GLY A 65 -16.90 -4.32 9.83
N ARG A 66 -17.38 -3.58 10.84
CA ARG A 66 -17.00 -2.18 11.05
C ARG A 66 -15.73 -2.14 11.89
N TRP A 67 -14.59 -2.02 11.23
CA TRP A 67 -13.29 -2.03 11.88
C TRP A 67 -13.06 -0.76 12.69
N PRO A 68 -12.38 -0.84 13.84
CA PRO A 68 -12.03 0.35 14.62
C PRO A 68 -11.01 1.20 13.87
N MET A 69 -11.10 2.51 14.06
CA MET A 69 -10.18 3.51 13.52
C MET A 69 -9.85 4.53 14.61
N ILE A 70 -8.58 4.85 14.81
CA ILE A 70 -8.16 5.87 15.76
C ILE A 70 -7.96 7.18 15.03
N VAL A 71 -8.66 8.22 15.46
CA VAL A 71 -8.47 9.60 15.02
C VAL A 71 -7.67 10.33 16.10
N LEU A 72 -6.35 10.49 15.84
CA LEU A 72 -5.45 11.22 16.74
C LEU A 72 -5.44 12.69 16.36
N ARG A 73 -5.82 13.58 17.31
CA ARG A 73 -5.84 15.03 17.13
C ARG A 73 -4.93 15.69 18.17
N THR A 74 -3.82 16.21 17.69
CA THR A 74 -2.82 16.93 18.50
C THR A 74 -2.44 18.23 17.81
N PRO A 75 -1.84 19.20 18.51
CA PRO A 75 -1.24 20.36 17.86
C PRO A 75 -0.20 19.93 16.84
N LYS A 76 -0.16 20.59 15.70
CA LYS A 76 0.90 20.35 14.71
C LYS A 76 2.26 20.73 15.31
N GLY A 77 3.24 19.82 15.23
CA GLY A 77 4.54 20.00 15.89
C GLY A 77 4.49 19.82 17.41
N TRP A 78 3.52 19.06 17.89
CA TRP A 78 3.33 18.74 19.31
C TRP A 78 4.61 18.25 19.96
N THR A 79 4.88 18.75 21.18
CA THR A 79 6.11 18.58 21.95
C THR A 79 7.35 19.29 21.39
N GLY A 80 7.25 19.96 20.25
CA GLY A 80 8.31 20.80 19.71
C GLY A 80 8.34 22.20 20.36
N PRO A 81 9.19 23.12 19.86
CA PRO A 81 9.22 24.48 20.34
C PRO A 81 7.88 25.20 20.14
N GLU A 82 7.36 25.81 21.19
CA GLU A 82 6.13 26.61 21.09
C GLU A 82 6.34 27.86 20.23
N THR A 83 7.48 28.50 20.40
CA THR A 83 7.85 29.72 19.68
C THR A 83 9.31 29.69 19.25
N VAL A 84 9.62 30.31 18.11
CA VAL A 84 10.98 30.56 17.63
C VAL A 84 11.02 31.99 17.13
N ASP A 85 12.01 32.80 17.55
CA ASP A 85 12.15 34.20 17.17
C ASP A 85 10.88 35.04 17.43
N GLY A 86 10.16 34.74 18.51
CA GLY A 86 8.91 35.40 18.89
C GLY A 86 7.70 34.98 18.04
N ASN A 87 7.86 34.06 17.09
CA ASN A 87 6.75 33.55 16.26
C ASN A 87 6.23 32.24 16.81
N LYS A 88 4.89 32.06 16.83
CA LYS A 88 4.27 30.81 17.21
C LYS A 88 4.62 29.71 16.18
N VAL A 89 5.14 28.56 16.66
CA VAL A 89 5.53 27.38 15.88
C VAL A 89 4.55 26.25 16.13
N GLU A 90 4.44 25.76 17.37
CA GLU A 90 3.49 24.69 17.67
C GLU A 90 2.05 25.10 17.33
N GLY A 91 1.28 24.17 16.76
CA GLY A 91 -0.07 24.42 16.29
C GLY A 91 -0.17 25.30 15.04
N SER A 92 0.95 25.66 14.43
CA SER A 92 0.98 26.49 13.23
C SER A 92 1.65 25.80 12.03
N TRP A 93 1.54 26.42 10.85
CA TRP A 93 2.22 25.93 9.64
C TRP A 93 3.76 25.96 9.77
N ARG A 94 4.32 26.80 10.65
CA ARG A 94 5.77 26.92 10.85
C ARG A 94 6.41 25.64 11.38
N SER A 95 5.67 24.83 12.12
CA SER A 95 6.16 23.51 12.57
C SER A 95 6.34 22.49 11.45
N HIS A 96 5.81 22.75 10.24
CA HIS A 96 6.02 21.90 9.07
C HIS A 96 7.39 22.12 8.43
N GLN A 97 7.90 23.35 8.52
CA GLN A 97 9.23 23.70 8.04
C GLN A 97 10.27 23.40 9.13
N VAL A 98 11.55 23.71 8.88
CA VAL A 98 12.61 23.57 9.88
C VAL A 98 12.55 24.76 10.85
N PRO A 99 11.94 24.62 12.03
CA PRO A 99 11.69 25.79 12.90
C PRO A 99 12.97 26.42 13.42
N LEU A 100 14.03 25.63 13.61
CA LEU A 100 15.35 26.06 14.09
C LEU A 100 16.40 25.96 12.98
N SER A 101 16.17 26.63 11.85
CA SER A 101 17.01 26.54 10.67
C SER A 101 18.43 27.11 10.83
N GLY A 102 18.62 28.02 11.80
CA GLY A 102 19.89 28.72 12.02
C GLY A 102 20.83 28.09 13.06
N VAL A 103 20.70 26.79 13.37
CA VAL A 103 21.49 26.16 14.46
C VAL A 103 23.00 26.18 14.25
N HIS A 104 23.49 26.34 13.03
CA HIS A 104 24.89 26.41 12.72
C HIS A 104 25.49 27.81 12.99
N ASP A 105 24.69 28.87 12.82
CA ASP A 105 25.16 30.24 12.79
C ASP A 105 24.51 31.10 13.93
N ASN A 106 23.45 30.61 14.57
CA ASN A 106 22.69 31.29 15.59
C ASN A 106 22.76 30.52 16.92
N PRO A 107 23.56 31.01 17.91
CA PRO A 107 23.68 30.34 19.20
C PRO A 107 22.35 30.21 19.96
N ALA A 108 21.39 31.13 19.76
CA ALA A 108 20.08 31.07 20.40
C ALA A 108 19.25 29.91 19.84
N HIS A 109 19.29 29.66 18.53
CA HIS A 109 18.66 28.50 17.93
C HIS A 109 19.30 27.19 18.40
N LEU A 110 20.63 27.14 18.47
CA LEU A 110 21.35 25.96 18.99
C LEU A 110 20.96 25.67 20.45
N LYS A 111 20.90 26.72 21.28
CA LYS A 111 20.49 26.58 22.68
C LYS A 111 19.05 26.10 22.81
N GLN A 112 18.14 26.67 22.02
CA GLN A 112 16.73 26.24 22.00
C GLN A 112 16.56 24.77 21.51
N LEU A 113 17.36 24.34 20.53
CA LEU A 113 17.39 22.94 20.09
C LEU A 113 17.88 22.03 21.22
N GLU A 114 18.96 22.42 21.91
CA GLU A 114 19.47 21.64 23.04
C GLU A 114 18.42 21.52 24.16
N ASP A 115 17.75 22.62 24.52
CA ASP A 115 16.72 22.61 25.55
C ASP A 115 15.53 21.75 25.18
N TRP A 116 15.12 21.80 23.90
CA TRP A 116 14.06 20.93 23.38
C TRP A 116 14.45 19.45 23.46
N LEU A 117 15.64 19.08 22.99
CA LEU A 117 16.11 17.68 23.05
C LEU A 117 16.27 17.21 24.50
N ARG A 118 16.74 18.09 25.42
CA ARG A 118 16.87 17.77 26.86
C ARG A 118 15.51 17.62 27.55
N SER A 119 14.46 18.25 27.05
CA SER A 119 13.10 18.09 27.61
C SER A 119 12.57 16.66 27.53
N TYR A 120 13.13 15.82 26.65
CA TYR A 120 12.82 14.40 26.56
C TYR A 120 13.61 13.53 27.56
N GLU A 121 14.47 14.12 28.38
CA GLU A 121 15.26 13.45 29.43
C GLU A 121 16.03 12.22 28.90
N PRO A 122 16.83 12.36 27.83
CA PRO A 122 17.50 11.23 27.16
C PRO A 122 18.38 10.39 28.12
N GLU A 123 18.90 11.00 29.18
CA GLU A 123 19.66 10.30 30.22
C GLU A 123 18.85 9.30 31.04
N LYS A 124 17.53 9.38 31.03
CA LYS A 124 16.63 8.37 31.61
C LYS A 124 16.35 7.21 30.63
N LEU A 125 16.57 7.45 29.35
CA LEU A 125 16.28 6.48 28.29
C LEU A 125 17.52 5.67 27.87
N PHE A 126 18.70 6.34 27.92
CA PHE A 126 19.95 5.76 27.43
C PHE A 126 21.04 5.83 28.49
N ASP A 127 21.91 4.83 28.52
CA ASP A 127 23.11 4.81 29.35
C ASP A 127 24.24 5.68 28.75
N ALA A 128 25.35 5.82 29.49
CA ALA A 128 26.50 6.60 29.05
C ALA A 128 27.16 6.12 27.73
N SER A 129 26.85 4.91 27.28
CA SER A 129 27.29 4.38 25.97
C SER A 129 26.28 4.60 24.85
N GLY A 130 25.17 5.29 25.12
CA GLY A 130 24.09 5.52 24.18
C GLY A 130 23.17 4.30 23.93
N ARG A 131 23.24 3.29 24.79
CA ARG A 131 22.36 2.11 24.70
C ARG A 131 21.11 2.31 25.53
N LEU A 132 19.98 1.81 25.02
CA LEU A 132 18.72 1.84 25.74
C LEU A 132 18.86 1.13 27.09
N VAL A 133 18.39 1.78 28.18
CA VAL A 133 18.45 1.19 29.54
C VAL A 133 17.72 -0.16 29.60
N PRO A 134 18.16 -1.11 30.43
CA PRO A 134 17.67 -2.49 30.44
C PRO A 134 16.16 -2.61 30.61
N ASP A 135 15.55 -1.82 31.47
CA ASP A 135 14.11 -1.88 31.75
C ASP A 135 13.27 -1.50 30.52
N LEU A 136 13.69 -0.48 29.77
CA LEU A 136 13.04 -0.10 28.51
C LEU A 136 13.31 -1.12 27.41
N LYS A 137 14.52 -1.67 27.35
CA LYS A 137 14.86 -2.73 26.42
C LYS A 137 14.02 -3.99 26.63
N ALA A 138 13.66 -4.29 27.88
CA ALA A 138 12.82 -5.44 28.22
C ALA A 138 11.37 -5.30 27.71
N LEU A 139 10.90 -4.08 27.47
CA LEU A 139 9.58 -3.83 26.88
C LEU A 139 9.52 -4.10 25.37
N ALA A 140 10.68 -4.15 24.70
CA ALA A 140 10.72 -4.41 23.26
C ALA A 140 10.28 -5.85 22.95
N PRO A 141 9.44 -6.06 21.93
CA PRO A 141 9.06 -7.42 21.52
C PRO A 141 10.27 -8.20 21.04
N THR A 142 10.22 -9.52 21.18
CA THR A 142 11.29 -10.44 20.78
C THR A 142 10.89 -11.30 19.57
N GLY A 143 11.88 -11.84 18.87
CA GLY A 143 11.67 -12.75 17.74
C GLY A 143 10.79 -12.10 16.64
N ASN A 144 9.88 -12.86 16.07
CA ASN A 144 8.99 -12.45 14.97
C ASN A 144 7.94 -11.40 15.37
N ARG A 145 7.84 -11.05 16.64
CA ARG A 145 6.97 -9.93 17.09
C ARG A 145 7.59 -8.57 16.84
N ARG A 146 8.89 -8.49 16.57
CA ARG A 146 9.53 -7.24 16.12
C ARG A 146 9.15 -6.97 14.68
N MET A 147 8.84 -5.70 14.35
CA MET A 147 8.40 -5.31 13.00
C MET A 147 9.39 -5.78 11.92
N SER A 148 10.68 -5.49 12.08
CA SER A 148 11.71 -5.85 11.10
C SER A 148 12.07 -7.34 11.04
N ALA A 149 11.68 -8.13 12.05
CA ALA A 149 11.91 -9.57 12.09
C ALA A 149 10.64 -10.38 11.82
N ASN A 150 9.48 -9.71 11.68
CA ASN A 150 8.23 -10.37 11.31
C ASN A 150 8.35 -10.87 9.87
N PRO A 151 8.17 -12.19 9.62
CA PRO A 151 8.30 -12.73 8.26
C PRO A 151 7.31 -12.13 7.25
N HIS A 152 6.15 -11.65 7.70
CA HIS A 152 5.17 -10.96 6.84
C HIS A 152 5.57 -9.53 6.47
N ALA A 153 6.42 -8.89 7.27
CA ALA A 153 6.91 -7.54 7.04
C ALA A 153 8.37 -7.48 6.55
N ASN A 154 9.06 -8.62 6.58
CA ASN A 154 10.46 -8.71 6.17
C ASN A 154 10.54 -9.23 4.73
N GLY A 155 10.67 -8.31 3.78
CA GLY A 155 10.67 -8.58 2.35
C GLY A 155 11.57 -9.76 1.97
N GLY A 156 11.01 -10.69 1.22
CA GLY A 156 11.70 -11.84 0.67
C GLY A 156 11.72 -13.11 1.54
N LEU A 157 11.47 -13.05 2.85
CA LEU A 157 11.47 -14.25 3.70
C LEU A 157 10.33 -15.22 3.38
N LEU A 158 9.18 -14.70 2.95
CA LEU A 158 8.00 -15.51 2.61
C LEU A 158 7.80 -15.65 1.11
N ARG A 159 8.81 -15.33 0.30
CA ARG A 159 8.67 -15.45 -1.16
C ARG A 159 8.36 -16.88 -1.54
N ARG A 160 7.21 -17.07 -2.16
CA ARG A 160 6.76 -18.34 -2.69
C ARG A 160 7.25 -18.52 -4.11
N GLU A 161 7.52 -19.75 -4.48
CA GLU A 161 7.86 -20.08 -5.86
C GLU A 161 6.66 -19.81 -6.79
N LEU A 162 6.92 -19.18 -7.93
CA LEU A 162 5.95 -19.03 -8.99
C LEU A 162 6.13 -20.17 -9.99
N ARG A 163 5.14 -21.05 -10.08
CA ARG A 163 5.13 -22.18 -11.01
C ARG A 163 4.67 -21.71 -12.38
N MET A 164 5.61 -21.55 -13.29
CA MET A 164 5.32 -21.12 -14.66
C MET A 164 4.99 -22.34 -15.55
N PRO A 165 4.01 -22.22 -16.47
CA PRO A 165 3.92 -23.12 -17.61
C PRO A 165 5.06 -22.84 -18.61
N ASP A 166 5.29 -23.74 -19.57
CA ASP A 166 6.22 -23.46 -20.67
C ASP A 166 5.60 -22.39 -21.60
N PHE A 167 6.21 -21.24 -21.71
CA PHE A 167 5.68 -20.15 -22.54
C PHE A 167 5.60 -20.53 -24.04
N ARG A 168 6.35 -21.52 -24.49
CA ARG A 168 6.34 -21.99 -25.87
C ARG A 168 5.00 -22.64 -26.27
N ASP A 169 4.27 -23.17 -25.28
CA ASP A 169 2.94 -23.78 -25.50
C ASP A 169 1.88 -22.74 -25.93
N TYR A 170 2.21 -21.44 -25.76
CA TYR A 170 1.33 -20.30 -26.11
C TYR A 170 1.80 -19.57 -27.37
N ALA A 171 2.82 -20.10 -28.05
CA ALA A 171 3.33 -19.50 -29.26
C ALA A 171 2.29 -19.58 -30.39
N LEU A 172 2.18 -18.51 -31.16
CA LEU A 172 1.37 -18.49 -32.37
C LEU A 172 2.14 -19.17 -33.51
N ASP A 173 1.46 -20.02 -34.25
CA ASP A 173 2.05 -20.57 -35.49
C ASP A 173 2.05 -19.48 -36.57
N VAL A 174 3.24 -19.07 -37.00
CA VAL A 174 3.46 -18.08 -38.06
C VAL A 174 4.33 -18.70 -39.16
N PRO A 175 3.75 -19.53 -40.02
CA PRO A 175 4.50 -20.30 -41.01
C PRO A 175 5.21 -19.42 -42.05
N LYS A 176 4.67 -18.23 -42.33
CA LYS A 176 5.29 -17.23 -43.21
C LYS A 176 4.95 -15.81 -42.73
N PRO A 177 5.81 -14.80 -42.98
CA PRO A 177 5.52 -13.42 -42.68
C PRO A 177 4.17 -12.95 -43.22
N ALA A 178 3.42 -12.20 -42.45
CA ALA A 178 2.11 -11.63 -42.79
C ALA A 178 0.98 -12.64 -43.09
N GLN A 179 1.12 -13.92 -42.76
CA GLN A 179 0.07 -14.93 -42.92
C GLN A 179 -0.84 -15.07 -41.72
N THR A 180 -0.33 -14.79 -40.53
CA THR A 180 -1.09 -14.94 -39.30
C THR A 180 -1.48 -13.56 -38.78
N SER A 181 -2.78 -13.39 -38.47
CA SER A 181 -3.28 -12.21 -37.72
C SER A 181 -3.81 -12.71 -36.38
N ALA A 182 -3.35 -12.08 -35.31
CA ALA A 182 -3.75 -12.41 -33.94
C ALA A 182 -3.68 -11.18 -33.03
N MET A 183 -4.45 -11.23 -31.96
CA MET A 183 -4.32 -10.24 -30.87
C MET A 183 -3.22 -10.69 -29.93
N ASN A 184 -2.21 -9.84 -29.69
CA ASN A 184 -1.04 -10.17 -28.87
C ASN A 184 -1.37 -10.45 -27.40
N THR A 185 -2.41 -9.83 -26.84
CA THR A 185 -2.81 -10.01 -25.44
C THR A 185 -3.66 -11.26 -25.21
N GLN A 186 -4.29 -11.81 -26.23
CA GLN A 186 -5.11 -13.04 -26.10
C GLN A 186 -4.28 -14.27 -25.69
N PRO A 187 -3.14 -14.61 -26.32
CA PRO A 187 -2.26 -15.66 -25.82
C PRO A 187 -1.72 -15.38 -24.43
N LEU A 188 -1.48 -14.11 -24.08
CA LEU A 188 -1.08 -13.71 -22.74
C LEU A 188 -2.20 -14.01 -21.72
N GLY A 189 -3.47 -13.75 -22.05
CA GLY A 189 -4.61 -14.11 -21.21
C GLY A 189 -4.67 -15.61 -20.91
N VAL A 190 -4.42 -16.45 -21.94
CA VAL A 190 -4.35 -17.91 -21.79
C VAL A 190 -3.17 -18.34 -20.92
N LEU A 191 -2.00 -17.72 -21.10
CA LEU A 191 -0.83 -17.93 -20.24
C LEU A 191 -1.14 -17.56 -18.77
N LEU A 192 -1.72 -16.39 -18.52
CA LEU A 192 -2.08 -15.92 -17.18
C LEU A 192 -3.10 -16.83 -16.50
N ARG A 193 -4.07 -17.35 -17.26
CA ARG A 193 -5.01 -18.38 -16.79
C ARG A 193 -4.26 -19.60 -16.23
N ASP A 194 -3.29 -20.11 -16.95
CA ASP A 194 -2.58 -21.32 -16.57
C ASP A 194 -1.54 -21.06 -15.47
N VAL A 195 -0.94 -19.85 -15.42
CA VAL A 195 -0.16 -19.38 -14.28
C VAL A 195 -1.04 -19.34 -13.03
N MET A 196 -2.24 -18.75 -13.12
CA MET A 196 -3.19 -18.68 -11.99
C MET A 196 -3.58 -20.08 -11.53
N ARG A 197 -3.93 -21.00 -12.47
CA ARG A 197 -4.30 -22.39 -12.14
C ARG A 197 -3.22 -23.12 -11.36
N LYS A 198 -1.95 -22.88 -11.69
CA LYS A 198 -0.81 -23.49 -10.98
C LYS A 198 -0.48 -22.82 -9.64
N ASN A 199 -1.00 -21.62 -9.38
CA ASN A 199 -0.61 -20.77 -8.25
C ASN A 199 -1.81 -20.12 -7.55
N MET A 200 -2.88 -20.86 -7.33
CA MET A 200 -4.13 -20.35 -6.75
C MET A 200 -3.97 -19.70 -5.38
N ASP A 201 -2.93 -20.04 -4.62
CA ASP A 201 -2.67 -19.51 -3.28
C ASP A 201 -1.71 -18.32 -3.25
N ASN A 202 -1.02 -18.03 -4.37
CA ASN A 202 0.04 -17.01 -4.39
C ASN A 202 0.11 -16.14 -5.65
N PHE A 203 -0.88 -16.22 -6.56
CA PHE A 203 -0.95 -15.37 -7.74
C PHE A 203 -2.31 -14.67 -7.83
N ARG A 204 -2.29 -13.39 -8.19
CA ARG A 204 -3.49 -12.58 -8.43
C ARG A 204 -3.33 -11.69 -9.65
N VAL A 205 -4.46 -11.41 -10.31
CA VAL A 205 -4.55 -10.40 -11.36
C VAL A 205 -5.26 -9.18 -10.79
N PHE A 206 -4.72 -8.01 -11.09
CA PHE A 206 -5.25 -6.71 -10.72
C PHE A 206 -5.60 -5.95 -12.00
N GLY A 207 -6.68 -5.21 -12.00
CA GLY A 207 -7.06 -4.37 -13.13
C GLY A 207 -8.25 -3.51 -12.77
N PRO A 208 -8.36 -2.29 -13.30
CA PRO A 208 -9.64 -1.63 -13.38
C PRO A 208 -10.56 -2.52 -14.24
N ASP A 209 -11.74 -2.18 -14.58
CA ASP A 209 -12.70 -3.01 -15.32
C ASP A 209 -12.26 -3.45 -16.76
N GLU A 210 -10.96 -3.54 -17.00
CA GLU A 210 -10.35 -3.63 -18.33
C GLU A 210 -9.83 -5.03 -18.70
N ASN A 211 -9.95 -6.04 -17.85
CA ASN A 211 -9.37 -7.36 -18.13
C ASN A 211 -9.95 -7.99 -19.40
N THR A 212 -11.26 -7.91 -19.61
CA THR A 212 -11.93 -8.46 -20.80
C THR A 212 -11.58 -7.67 -22.06
N SER A 213 -11.60 -6.33 -22.00
CA SER A 213 -11.24 -5.49 -23.15
C SER A 213 -9.76 -5.66 -23.53
N ASN A 214 -8.89 -5.97 -22.57
CA ASN A 214 -7.50 -6.31 -22.78
C ASN A 214 -7.30 -7.77 -23.27
N LYS A 215 -8.37 -8.53 -23.52
CA LYS A 215 -8.34 -9.95 -23.95
C LYS A 215 -7.67 -10.88 -22.93
N LEU A 216 -7.81 -10.56 -21.65
CA LEU A 216 -7.34 -11.41 -20.55
C LEU A 216 -8.45 -12.26 -19.95
N ASP A 217 -9.61 -12.28 -20.54
CA ASP A 217 -10.85 -12.95 -20.09
C ASP A 217 -10.68 -14.44 -19.80
N ALA A 218 -9.70 -15.12 -20.42
CA ALA A 218 -9.38 -16.51 -20.12
C ALA A 218 -9.10 -16.76 -18.61
N ILE A 219 -8.66 -15.76 -17.85
CA ILE A 219 -8.43 -15.89 -16.39
C ILE A 219 -9.71 -16.25 -15.63
N TYR A 220 -10.88 -15.83 -16.13
CA TYR A 220 -12.17 -16.11 -15.51
C TYR A 220 -12.62 -17.57 -15.66
N GLU A 221 -11.96 -18.37 -16.50
CA GLU A 221 -12.15 -19.83 -16.53
C GLU A 221 -11.63 -20.53 -15.26
N VAL A 222 -10.72 -19.88 -14.52
CA VAL A 222 -10.05 -20.44 -13.34
C VAL A 222 -10.48 -19.79 -12.05
N SER A 223 -10.76 -18.49 -12.07
CA SER A 223 -11.14 -17.75 -10.88
C SER A 223 -12.10 -16.62 -11.22
N LYS A 224 -12.75 -16.09 -10.20
CA LYS A 224 -13.68 -14.97 -10.30
C LYS A 224 -13.08 -13.71 -9.72
N LYS A 225 -13.83 -12.60 -9.79
CA LYS A 225 -13.53 -11.33 -9.13
C LYS A 225 -13.69 -11.50 -7.62
N LEU A 226 -12.71 -10.99 -6.87
CA LEU A 226 -12.78 -10.97 -5.41
C LEU A 226 -13.88 -10.01 -4.95
N TRP A 227 -14.84 -10.52 -4.18
CA TRP A 227 -15.92 -9.72 -3.63
C TRP A 227 -16.18 -10.07 -2.17
N LEU A 228 -15.97 -9.09 -1.28
CA LEU A 228 -16.09 -9.28 0.16
C LEU A 228 -17.28 -8.50 0.77
N ALA A 229 -18.03 -7.77 -0.06
CA ALA A 229 -19.25 -7.08 0.35
C ALA A 229 -20.50 -7.99 0.23
N ASP A 230 -21.65 -7.47 0.62
CA ASP A 230 -22.91 -8.18 0.46
C ASP A 230 -23.23 -8.35 -1.04
N TYR A 231 -23.83 -9.49 -1.37
CA TYR A 231 -24.31 -9.76 -2.72
C TYR A 231 -25.71 -9.17 -2.88
N LEU A 232 -25.91 -8.44 -3.96
CA LEU A 232 -27.21 -7.93 -4.37
C LEU A 232 -27.93 -8.95 -5.28
N PRO A 233 -29.25 -8.86 -5.44
CA PRO A 233 -29.99 -9.75 -6.35
C PRO A 233 -29.47 -9.70 -7.80
N GLU A 234 -28.95 -8.56 -8.23
CA GLU A 234 -28.38 -8.33 -9.56
C GLU A 234 -27.08 -9.10 -9.76
N ASP A 235 -26.30 -9.28 -8.72
CA ASP A 235 -25.01 -9.98 -8.76
C ASP A 235 -25.19 -11.48 -9.05
N ALA A 236 -26.35 -12.04 -8.73
CA ALA A 236 -26.66 -13.46 -8.95
C ALA A 236 -26.75 -13.84 -10.44
N GLN A 237 -26.99 -12.87 -11.31
CA GLN A 237 -27.19 -13.11 -12.76
C GLN A 237 -25.88 -13.24 -13.53
N GLY A 238 -24.77 -12.64 -13.04
CA GLY A 238 -23.48 -12.64 -13.69
C GLY A 238 -22.53 -13.76 -13.29
N GLY A 239 -22.65 -14.29 -12.07
CA GLY A 239 -21.81 -15.40 -11.59
C GLY A 239 -20.31 -15.09 -11.48
N GLU A 240 -19.93 -13.81 -11.55
CA GLU A 240 -18.52 -13.37 -11.69
C GLU A 240 -17.84 -13.05 -10.37
N LEU A 241 -18.58 -13.04 -9.26
CA LEU A 241 -18.09 -12.66 -7.95
C LEU A 241 -17.82 -13.88 -7.06
N ASP A 242 -16.76 -13.84 -6.27
CA ASP A 242 -16.41 -14.87 -5.31
C ASP A 242 -15.59 -14.28 -4.13
N ALA A 243 -15.88 -14.73 -2.91
CA ALA A 243 -15.11 -14.33 -1.72
C ALA A 243 -13.64 -14.80 -1.77
N ASP A 244 -13.33 -15.84 -2.54
CA ASP A 244 -11.98 -16.35 -2.77
C ASP A 244 -11.42 -15.98 -4.16
N GLY A 245 -12.06 -15.05 -4.86
CA GLY A 245 -11.66 -14.62 -6.19
C GLY A 245 -10.20 -14.14 -6.25
N ARG A 246 -9.56 -14.45 -7.39
CA ARG A 246 -8.15 -14.10 -7.62
C ARG A 246 -7.97 -12.90 -8.54
N VAL A 247 -9.05 -12.35 -9.03
CA VAL A 247 -9.05 -11.12 -9.82
C VAL A 247 -9.56 -9.98 -8.94
N LEU A 248 -8.74 -8.94 -8.76
CA LEU A 248 -9.11 -7.75 -8.01
C LEU A 248 -9.39 -6.62 -8.99
N GLU A 249 -10.65 -6.24 -9.09
CA GLU A 249 -11.08 -5.10 -9.89
C GLU A 249 -11.45 -3.91 -9.00
N MET A 250 -10.94 -2.75 -9.38
CA MET A 250 -11.25 -1.48 -8.73
C MET A 250 -10.98 -0.35 -9.73
N LEU A 251 -11.93 0.55 -9.92
CA LEU A 251 -11.75 1.75 -10.75
C LEU A 251 -10.87 2.79 -10.03
N SER A 252 -9.67 2.37 -9.70
CA SER A 252 -8.65 3.19 -9.06
C SER A 252 -7.29 2.49 -9.18
N GLU A 253 -6.46 2.94 -10.09
CA GLU A 253 -5.11 2.41 -10.28
C GLU A 253 -4.25 2.60 -9.03
N HIS A 254 -4.42 3.69 -8.27
CA HIS A 254 -3.75 3.89 -6.99
C HIS A 254 -4.07 2.77 -5.99
N THR A 255 -5.34 2.41 -5.85
CA THR A 255 -5.77 1.34 -4.94
C THR A 255 -5.23 0.00 -5.40
N LEU A 256 -5.31 -0.27 -6.71
CA LEU A 256 -4.81 -1.51 -7.30
C LEU A 256 -3.32 -1.68 -7.12
N GLU A 257 -2.52 -0.64 -7.39
CA GLU A 257 -1.08 -0.71 -7.18
C GLU A 257 -0.75 -0.89 -5.70
N GLY A 258 -1.39 -0.14 -4.80
CA GLY A 258 -1.18 -0.29 -3.36
C GLY A 258 -1.50 -1.70 -2.86
N TRP A 259 -2.58 -2.32 -3.33
CA TRP A 259 -2.89 -3.72 -3.03
C TRP A 259 -1.87 -4.68 -3.62
N TYR A 260 -1.46 -4.44 -4.86
CA TYR A 260 -0.49 -5.27 -5.56
C TYR A 260 0.88 -5.19 -4.91
N GLU A 261 1.35 -3.98 -4.57
CA GLU A 261 2.59 -3.75 -3.84
C GLU A 261 2.58 -4.50 -2.49
N GLY A 262 1.52 -4.33 -1.69
CA GLY A 262 1.35 -5.08 -0.45
C GLY A 262 1.35 -6.60 -0.66
N TYR A 263 0.78 -7.08 -1.75
CA TYR A 263 0.73 -8.50 -2.09
C TYR A 263 2.12 -9.07 -2.41
N VAL A 264 2.91 -8.38 -3.24
CA VAL A 264 4.28 -8.82 -3.58
C VAL A 264 5.22 -8.71 -2.37
N LEU A 265 5.05 -7.71 -1.52
CA LEU A 265 5.80 -7.57 -0.26
C LEU A 265 5.53 -8.72 0.71
N SER A 266 4.37 -9.35 0.64
CA SER A 266 4.04 -10.56 1.41
C SER A 266 4.55 -11.86 0.76
N GLY A 267 5.42 -11.78 -0.25
CA GLY A 267 6.08 -12.91 -0.91
C GLY A 267 5.27 -13.58 -2.02
N ARG A 268 4.21 -12.92 -2.48
CA ARG A 268 3.31 -13.42 -3.52
C ARG A 268 3.59 -12.74 -4.85
N HIS A 269 2.88 -13.17 -5.90
CA HIS A 269 3.09 -12.73 -7.28
C HIS A 269 1.79 -12.21 -7.89
N GLY A 270 1.90 -11.37 -8.88
CA GLY A 270 0.72 -10.84 -9.55
C GLY A 270 1.02 -10.18 -10.89
N PHE A 271 -0.02 -9.59 -11.43
CA PHE A 271 -0.03 -8.93 -12.71
C PHE A 271 -1.09 -7.82 -12.68
N LEU A 272 -0.75 -6.64 -13.14
CA LEU A 272 -1.66 -5.50 -13.27
C LEU A 272 -1.76 -5.10 -14.73
N ALA A 273 -2.98 -5.08 -15.26
CA ALA A 273 -3.28 -4.54 -16.59
C ALA A 273 -4.00 -3.20 -16.47
N THR A 274 -3.57 -2.23 -17.25
CA THR A 274 -4.22 -0.91 -17.35
C THR A 274 -3.92 -0.26 -18.71
N TYR A 275 -4.70 0.75 -19.09
CA TYR A 275 -4.45 1.51 -20.30
C TYR A 275 -3.33 2.55 -20.11
N GLU A 276 -2.63 2.89 -21.19
CA GLU A 276 -1.50 3.80 -21.13
C GLU A 276 -1.86 5.20 -20.60
N ALA A 277 -3.09 5.68 -20.85
CA ALA A 277 -3.53 6.97 -20.33
C ALA A 277 -3.77 6.96 -18.81
N PHE A 278 -4.17 5.83 -18.25
CA PHE A 278 -4.54 5.75 -16.83
C PHE A 278 -3.38 5.30 -15.95
N VAL A 279 -2.37 4.64 -16.49
CA VAL A 279 -1.19 4.27 -15.73
C VAL A 279 -0.45 5.49 -15.15
N HIS A 280 -0.62 6.67 -15.74
CA HIS A 280 -0.02 7.92 -15.23
C HIS A 280 -0.48 8.30 -13.83
N VAL A 281 -1.65 7.86 -13.37
CA VAL A 281 -2.09 8.14 -12.00
C VAL A 281 -1.21 7.47 -10.95
N ILE A 282 -0.43 6.46 -11.32
CA ILE A 282 0.49 5.76 -10.42
C ILE A 282 1.97 6.13 -10.60
N ASP A 283 2.31 7.11 -11.43
CA ASP A 283 3.70 7.53 -11.67
C ASP A 283 4.49 7.74 -10.37
N SER A 284 3.88 8.44 -9.42
CA SER A 284 4.51 8.73 -8.14
C SER A 284 4.70 7.46 -7.28
N MET A 285 3.71 6.59 -7.23
CA MET A 285 3.76 5.33 -6.46
C MET A 285 4.82 4.42 -7.05
N TYR A 286 4.80 4.21 -8.36
CA TYR A 286 5.80 3.44 -9.08
C TYR A 286 7.23 3.97 -8.83
N ASN A 287 7.42 5.29 -8.88
CA ASN A 287 8.71 5.92 -8.57
C ASN A 287 9.16 5.65 -7.14
N GLN A 288 8.26 5.71 -6.16
CA GLN A 288 8.59 5.40 -4.76
C GLN A 288 8.94 3.93 -4.58
N HIS A 289 8.20 3.03 -5.23
CA HIS A 289 8.51 1.60 -5.20
C HIS A 289 9.88 1.29 -5.79
N ALA A 290 10.22 1.85 -6.97
CA ALA A 290 11.52 1.68 -7.60
C ALA A 290 12.68 2.22 -6.74
N LYS A 291 12.51 3.38 -6.11
CA LYS A 291 13.49 3.94 -5.16
C LYS A 291 13.68 3.03 -3.94
N TRP A 292 12.58 2.53 -3.40
CA TRP A 292 12.62 1.61 -2.27
C TRP A 292 13.33 0.30 -2.62
N LEU A 293 13.09 -0.28 -3.81
CA LEU A 293 13.79 -1.46 -4.30
C LEU A 293 15.29 -1.22 -4.39
N SER A 294 15.72 -0.09 -4.99
CA SER A 294 17.14 0.25 -5.09
C SER A 294 17.83 0.29 -3.73
N ILE A 295 17.18 0.88 -2.72
CA ILE A 295 17.73 0.90 -1.35
C ILE A 295 17.74 -0.51 -0.73
N CYS A 296 16.73 -1.33 -1.02
CA CYS A 296 16.67 -2.71 -0.49
C CYS A 296 17.80 -3.59 -1.01
N GLU A 297 18.27 -3.38 -2.24
CA GLU A 297 19.40 -4.12 -2.83
C GLU A 297 20.72 -3.87 -2.09
N GLU A 298 20.87 -2.68 -1.49
CA GLU A 298 22.05 -2.32 -0.69
C GLU A 298 22.06 -2.99 0.71
N ILE A 299 20.96 -3.62 1.12
CA ILE A 299 20.80 -4.19 2.47
C ILE A 299 21.14 -5.70 2.44
N PRO A 300 22.31 -6.14 2.99
CA PRO A 300 22.79 -7.51 2.80
C PRO A 300 21.92 -8.63 3.34
N TRP A 301 21.06 -8.34 4.33
CA TRP A 301 20.18 -9.34 4.93
C TRP A 301 18.80 -9.46 4.27
N ARG A 302 18.48 -8.58 3.31
CA ARG A 302 17.23 -8.67 2.56
C ARG A 302 17.36 -9.68 1.43
N ALA A 303 16.32 -10.51 1.28
CA ALA A 303 16.16 -11.36 0.11
C ALA A 303 15.38 -10.62 -0.98
N PRO A 304 15.56 -10.99 -2.26
CA PRO A 304 14.76 -10.44 -3.36
C PRO A 304 13.26 -10.67 -3.12
N ILE A 305 12.45 -9.66 -3.40
CA ILE A 305 10.99 -9.74 -3.40
C ILE A 305 10.44 -10.03 -4.80
N SER A 306 9.16 -10.37 -4.87
CA SER A 306 8.47 -10.57 -6.14
C SER A 306 8.35 -9.26 -6.91
N SER A 307 8.42 -9.31 -8.24
CA SER A 307 8.28 -8.14 -9.11
C SER A 307 6.83 -7.65 -9.21
N ILE A 308 6.65 -6.35 -9.37
CA ILE A 308 5.43 -5.75 -9.93
C ILE A 308 5.52 -5.85 -11.45
N ASN A 309 4.52 -6.47 -12.06
CA ASN A 309 4.44 -6.66 -13.52
C ASN A 309 3.24 -5.86 -14.04
N LEU A 310 3.52 -4.88 -14.90
CA LEU A 310 2.51 -4.00 -15.49
C LEU A 310 2.34 -4.35 -16.98
N LEU A 311 1.11 -4.57 -17.40
CA LEU A 311 0.73 -4.59 -18.82
C LEU A 311 0.08 -3.25 -19.15
N ILE A 312 0.71 -2.50 -20.03
CA ILE A 312 0.21 -1.23 -20.51
C ILE A 312 -0.35 -1.45 -21.91
N THR A 313 -1.62 -1.16 -22.09
CA THR A 313 -2.37 -1.39 -23.32
C THR A 313 -2.98 -0.11 -23.88
N SER A 314 -3.81 -0.22 -24.92
CA SER A 314 -4.38 0.93 -25.64
C SER A 314 -3.32 1.88 -26.17
N THR A 315 -2.23 1.32 -26.68
CA THR A 315 -1.16 2.11 -27.28
C THR A 315 -1.64 2.87 -28.53
N VAL A 316 -1.08 4.03 -28.77
CA VAL A 316 -1.52 5.08 -29.71
C VAL A 316 -2.02 4.56 -31.07
N TRP A 317 -1.40 3.54 -31.62
CA TRP A 317 -1.77 2.98 -32.93
C TRP A 317 -2.61 1.68 -32.87
N ARG A 318 -3.03 1.28 -31.68
CA ARG A 318 -3.76 0.03 -31.46
C ARG A 318 -5.13 0.20 -30.85
N GLN A 319 -5.54 1.45 -30.66
CA GLN A 319 -6.82 1.77 -30.06
C GLN A 319 -7.96 1.58 -31.06
N ASP A 320 -8.86 0.66 -30.80
CA ASP A 320 -9.94 0.30 -31.71
C ASP A 320 -11.34 0.73 -31.22
N HIS A 321 -11.55 1.05 -29.95
CA HIS A 321 -12.89 1.41 -29.45
C HIS A 321 -12.95 2.65 -28.54
N ASN A 322 -11.96 2.93 -27.71
CA ASN A 322 -12.03 4.06 -26.76
C ASN A 322 -11.44 5.37 -27.28
N GLY A 323 -10.73 5.35 -28.40
CA GLY A 323 -10.17 6.54 -29.03
C GLY A 323 -9.06 7.21 -28.21
N PHE A 324 -8.78 8.47 -28.52
CA PHE A 324 -7.66 9.22 -27.95
C PHE A 324 -7.72 9.41 -26.43
N THR A 325 -8.89 9.31 -25.82
CA THR A 325 -9.06 9.47 -24.35
C THR A 325 -8.35 8.38 -23.53
N HIS A 326 -7.95 7.28 -24.17
CA HIS A 326 -7.31 6.13 -23.55
C HIS A 326 -5.84 5.98 -23.99
N GLN A 327 -5.29 6.97 -24.65
CA GLN A 327 -3.95 6.99 -25.21
C GLN A 327 -3.13 8.11 -24.57
N ASP A 328 -1.98 7.75 -23.98
CA ASP A 328 -0.95 8.69 -23.53
C ASP A 328 0.37 7.95 -23.31
N PRO A 329 1.31 7.97 -24.25
CA PRO A 329 2.52 7.14 -24.22
C PRO A 329 3.58 7.60 -23.21
N GLY A 330 3.37 8.66 -22.43
CA GLY A 330 4.39 9.30 -21.60
C GLY A 330 4.89 8.48 -20.41
N PHE A 331 4.19 7.45 -19.95
CA PHE A 331 4.62 6.65 -18.81
C PHE A 331 5.97 5.95 -19.04
N LEU A 332 6.26 5.51 -20.25
CA LEU A 332 7.55 4.88 -20.57
C LEU A 332 8.73 5.83 -20.35
N ASP A 333 8.57 7.14 -20.54
CA ASP A 333 9.58 8.15 -20.26
C ASP A 333 9.94 8.21 -18.77
N VAL A 334 8.98 7.94 -17.90
CA VAL A 334 9.19 7.82 -16.45
C VAL A 334 10.02 6.56 -16.15
N VAL A 335 9.72 5.46 -16.84
CA VAL A 335 10.32 4.15 -16.59
C VAL A 335 11.77 4.06 -17.09
N VAL A 336 12.10 4.61 -18.26
CA VAL A 336 13.45 4.52 -18.86
C VAL A 336 14.53 5.19 -18.02
N ASN A 337 14.15 6.09 -17.13
CA ASN A 337 15.08 6.78 -16.23
C ASN A 337 15.35 6.01 -14.93
N LYS A 338 14.80 4.80 -14.76
CA LYS A 338 14.99 3.98 -13.55
C LYS A 338 16.22 3.10 -13.70
N ASN A 339 16.76 2.70 -12.54
CA ASN A 339 17.84 1.73 -12.49
C ASN A 339 17.42 0.43 -13.19
N PRO A 340 18.18 -0.06 -14.21
CA PRO A 340 17.84 -1.28 -14.95
C PRO A 340 17.89 -2.56 -14.10
N GLU A 341 18.50 -2.51 -12.92
CA GLU A 341 18.48 -3.64 -11.98
C GLU A 341 17.11 -3.82 -11.32
N VAL A 342 16.37 -2.72 -11.12
CA VAL A 342 15.05 -2.74 -10.48
C VAL A 342 13.89 -2.56 -11.46
N THR A 343 14.14 -2.14 -12.69
CA THR A 343 13.10 -1.88 -13.70
C THR A 343 13.51 -2.41 -15.06
N ARG A 344 12.59 -3.13 -15.72
CA ARG A 344 12.79 -3.66 -17.07
C ARG A 344 11.57 -3.40 -17.94
N ILE A 345 11.80 -3.04 -19.20
CA ILE A 345 10.78 -2.85 -20.24
C ILE A 345 10.93 -3.99 -21.24
N TYR A 346 9.81 -4.64 -21.59
CA TYR A 346 9.74 -5.72 -22.56
C TYR A 346 8.81 -5.37 -23.71
#